data_8f1e6c12e5a7ed44a595263a76f42aba
#
_entry.id   8f1e6c12e5a7ed44a595263a76f42aba
#
_cell.length_a   1.000
_cell.length_b   1.000
_cell.length_c   1.000
_cell.angle_alpha   90.00
_cell.angle_beta   90.00
_cell.angle_gamma   90.00
#
_symmetry.space_group_name_H-M   'P 1'
#
loop_
_entity.id
_entity.type
_entity.pdbx_description
1 polymer ?
#
loop_
_entity_poly.entity_id
_entity_poly.type
_entity_poly.pdbx_seq_one_letter_code
_entity_poly.pdbx_strand_id
1 'polypeptide(L)'
;MRSKSAGRWCRLLLVNAAILVSQSARGEEQLTLRGVIVDAETNRPIAGRLYIQDQRGRFFHAKSSAADGSAVEYSKKPGPQSIEVHTTLSAHPFVAQLPPGKYALTAERGKEYCGATVNVELTKDAAEVRLPLRRWVDMSSLGWYSGETHVHRSMKDLPNAMLADDLNVALPLTHWVTRAYTPPSQGDKNSAAVAAELVQVDATHVIYPLNTEYEIFTVGDKRHTLGAIFALNQKTVLTDGVPPVRPIAEHVHREGGLLELDKHNWPWSMMLVPVMKVDLYELTNNHVWRTEFAFKQFGESPAPFMNVEQDEHGLTERGWLDFTFQTYYALLNCGFRLRPTAGTATGVHPVPLGFGRVYVHLPDGFSYDAWMKGLDAGRSFVTTGPMLVVTANGQPAGTTFQVERGQPSRIRLQGWVKSEHPLSRIEIISSQGVLQVMKPQPQQADAGAFSTDIDATLEFSESTWIAVRCYEQLPNGREGFAHTSPTHVDVADKPLRPRKAEVQYLVDRIRREIERNTGVLTEAALAEFHEALSVYTTIAATAE
;
A
#
# COMPACT_ATOMS: atom_id res chain seq x y z
N MET A 1 -1.89 -75.50 13.70
CA MET A 1 -0.91 -76.39 14.36
C MET A 1 0.09 -75.57 15.15
N ARG A 2 0.02 -75.68 16.46
CA ARG A 2 1.12 -75.85 17.47
C ARG A 2 2.23 -74.80 17.36
N SER A 3 2.75 -74.13 18.41
CA SER A 3 2.64 -74.36 19.88
C SER A 3 3.36 -73.23 20.61
N LYS A 4 2.87 -72.94 21.77
CA LYS A 4 3.34 -72.15 22.91
C LYS A 4 4.85 -72.37 23.22
N SER A 5 5.54 -71.35 23.73
CA SER A 5 6.24 -71.52 25.02
C SER A 5 6.50 -70.19 25.71
N ALA A 6 6.18 -70.17 26.97
CA ALA A 6 6.36 -69.14 27.96
C ALA A 6 7.76 -69.16 28.56
N GLY A 7 8.32 -68.06 28.94
CA GLY A 7 9.53 -67.91 29.72
C GLY A 7 9.45 -66.70 30.64
N ARG A 8 9.07 -66.95 31.90
CA ARG A 8 9.22 -66.05 33.05
C ARG A 8 10.69 -65.88 33.40
N TRP A 9 11.16 -64.68 33.69
CA TRP A 9 12.20 -64.48 34.73
C TRP A 9 12.15 -63.04 35.29
N CYS A 10 11.98 -62.99 36.57
CA CYS A 10 12.36 -62.09 37.68
C CYS A 10 12.53 -60.57 37.51
N ARG A 11 11.81 -59.93 38.38
CA ARG A 11 11.90 -58.54 38.86
C ARG A 11 13.28 -58.26 39.50
N LEU A 12 13.87 -57.12 39.12
CA LEU A 12 14.72 -56.33 39.99
C LEU A 12 14.20 -54.88 39.99
N LEU A 13 13.65 -54.44 41.09
CA LEU A 13 13.30 -53.09 41.42
C LEU A 13 14.59 -52.30 41.72
N LEU A 14 14.96 -51.37 40.84
CA LEU A 14 15.89 -50.31 41.14
C LEU A 14 15.07 -49.01 41.28
N VAL A 15 14.90 -48.60 42.49
CA VAL A 15 14.35 -47.30 42.85
C VAL A 15 15.43 -46.25 42.55
N ASN A 16 15.34 -45.61 41.39
CA ASN A 16 16.06 -44.35 41.16
C ASN A 16 15.19 -43.20 41.67
N ALA A 17 15.55 -42.63 42.80
CA ALA A 17 15.04 -41.37 43.29
C ALA A 17 15.51 -40.27 42.32
N ALA A 18 14.65 -39.90 41.36
CA ALA A 18 14.82 -38.69 40.57
C ALA A 18 14.55 -37.50 41.48
N ILE A 19 15.61 -36.81 41.92
CA ILE A 19 15.54 -35.49 42.50
C ILE A 19 15.05 -34.56 41.37
N LEU A 20 13.75 -34.31 41.35
CA LEU A 20 13.16 -33.20 40.60
C LEU A 20 13.66 -31.91 41.25
N VAL A 21 14.78 -31.36 40.75
CA VAL A 21 15.12 -29.97 40.98
C VAL A 21 14.08 -29.18 40.18
N SER A 22 13.03 -28.74 40.86
CA SER A 22 12.16 -27.69 40.35
C SER A 22 13.03 -26.45 40.18
N GLN A 23 13.56 -26.21 38.98
CA GLN A 23 13.97 -24.89 38.57
C GLN A 23 12.70 -24.05 38.56
N SER A 24 12.39 -23.40 39.68
CA SER A 24 11.52 -22.25 39.69
C SER A 24 12.11 -21.30 38.64
N ALA A 25 11.41 -21.08 37.55
CA ALA A 25 11.70 -20.01 36.61
C ALA A 25 11.66 -18.71 37.45
N ARG A 26 12.81 -18.27 37.95
CA ARG A 26 12.96 -16.89 38.46
C ARG A 26 12.63 -16.04 37.25
N GLY A 27 11.51 -15.30 37.31
CA GLY A 27 11.20 -14.27 36.33
C GLY A 27 12.45 -13.43 36.11
N GLU A 28 12.87 -13.24 34.86
CA GLU A 28 14.01 -12.36 34.57
C GLU A 28 13.71 -11.01 35.24
N GLU A 29 14.70 -10.46 35.95
CA GLU A 29 14.60 -9.12 36.56
C GLU A 29 14.17 -8.14 35.49
N GLN A 30 13.13 -7.36 35.74
CA GLN A 30 12.61 -6.36 34.82
C GLN A 30 13.02 -4.97 35.30
N LEU A 31 13.71 -4.26 34.44
CA LEU A 31 14.11 -2.88 34.63
C LEU A 31 13.22 -1.93 33.85
N THR A 32 13.07 -0.72 34.35
CA THR A 32 12.22 0.29 33.71
C THR A 32 13.04 1.19 32.80
N LEU A 33 12.74 1.14 31.52
CA LEU A 33 13.16 2.13 30.52
C LEU A 33 12.05 3.18 30.36
N ARG A 34 12.43 4.46 30.41
CA ARG A 34 11.53 5.60 30.14
C ARG A 34 12.03 6.37 28.95
N GLY A 35 11.11 7.00 28.20
CA GLY A 35 11.54 7.85 27.11
C GLY A 35 10.40 8.64 26.48
N VAL A 36 10.78 9.46 25.50
CA VAL A 36 9.85 10.28 24.72
C VAL A 36 10.35 10.46 23.29
N ILE A 37 9.43 10.38 22.33
CA ILE A 37 9.68 10.77 20.93
C ILE A 37 9.40 12.26 20.84
N VAL A 38 10.33 13.04 20.30
CA VAL A 38 10.19 14.49 20.18
C VAL A 38 10.50 14.96 18.78
N ASP A 39 9.87 16.04 18.37
CA ASP A 39 10.28 16.81 17.21
C ASP A 39 11.63 17.50 17.49
N ALA A 40 12.60 17.30 16.61
CA ALA A 40 13.97 17.75 16.84
C ALA A 40 14.14 19.28 16.86
N GLU A 41 13.26 20.00 16.19
CA GLU A 41 13.29 21.45 16.09
C GLU A 41 12.58 22.12 17.27
N THR A 42 11.37 21.68 17.58
CA THR A 42 10.55 22.29 18.63
C THR A 42 10.76 21.66 20.02
N ASN A 43 11.41 20.49 20.07
CA ASN A 43 11.60 19.68 21.29
C ASN A 43 10.28 19.26 21.99
N ARG A 44 9.14 19.34 21.29
CA ARG A 44 7.83 18.92 21.81
C ARG A 44 7.62 17.43 21.57
N PRO A 45 6.94 16.73 22.47
CA PRO A 45 6.51 15.36 22.23
C PRO A 45 5.67 15.26 20.96
N ILE A 46 5.94 14.24 20.14
CA ILE A 46 5.16 13.90 18.95
C ILE A 46 4.81 12.41 18.94
N ALA A 47 3.71 12.06 18.29
CA ALA A 47 3.35 10.67 18.06
C ALA A 47 4.35 10.00 17.10
N GLY A 48 4.57 8.70 17.27
CA GLY A 48 5.48 7.94 16.39
C GLY A 48 5.45 6.45 16.67
N ARG A 49 6.06 5.68 15.80
CA ARG A 49 6.33 4.24 16.01
C ARG A 49 7.62 4.06 16.76
N LEU A 50 7.61 3.18 17.74
CA LEU A 50 8.78 2.79 18.52
C LEU A 50 9.10 1.32 18.32
N TYR A 51 10.29 1.01 17.87
CA TYR A 51 10.88 -0.31 17.80
C TYR A 51 11.89 -0.45 18.95
N ILE A 52 11.74 -1.47 19.78
CA ILE A 52 12.71 -1.82 20.83
C ILE A 52 13.24 -3.20 20.52
N GLN A 53 14.54 -3.31 20.23
CA GLN A 53 15.16 -4.59 19.88
C GLN A 53 16.41 -4.82 20.72
N ASP A 54 16.56 -6.04 21.27
CA ASP A 54 17.79 -6.44 21.96
C ASP A 54 18.85 -6.97 20.97
N GLN A 55 20.06 -7.24 21.48
CA GLN A 55 21.17 -7.78 20.70
C GLN A 55 20.92 -9.20 20.13
N ARG A 56 19.90 -9.91 20.63
CA ARG A 56 19.48 -11.24 20.16
C ARG A 56 18.38 -11.14 19.09
N GLY A 57 17.98 -9.93 18.70
CA GLY A 57 16.92 -9.71 17.73
C GLY A 57 15.51 -9.85 18.31
N ARG A 58 15.34 -9.92 19.64
CA ARG A 58 14.00 -9.96 20.27
C ARG A 58 13.42 -8.56 20.31
N PHE A 59 12.14 -8.44 19.99
CA PHE A 59 11.39 -7.19 20.03
C PHE A 59 10.56 -7.09 21.31
N PHE A 60 10.38 -5.86 21.76
CA PHE A 60 9.62 -5.51 22.96
C PHE A 60 8.67 -4.37 22.67
N HIS A 61 7.61 -4.26 23.49
CA HIS A 61 6.62 -3.21 23.39
C HIS A 61 6.74 -2.22 24.54
N ALA A 62 6.25 -1.01 24.32
CA ALA A 62 6.16 0.04 25.31
C ALA A 62 4.69 0.35 25.66
N LYS A 63 4.48 1.05 26.76
CA LYS A 63 3.19 1.61 27.17
C LYS A 63 3.31 3.13 27.30
N SER A 64 2.22 3.86 27.16
CA SER A 64 2.21 5.26 27.57
C SER A 64 2.38 5.35 29.08
N SER A 65 3.19 6.31 29.56
CA SER A 65 3.29 6.61 30.96
C SER A 65 2.31 7.71 31.42
N ALA A 66 1.65 8.40 30.48
CA ALA A 66 0.61 9.39 30.73
C ALA A 66 -0.78 8.74 30.80
N ALA A 67 -1.64 9.22 31.68
CA ALA A 67 -2.98 8.67 31.86
C ALA A 67 -3.90 8.91 30.66
N ASP A 68 -3.70 10.01 29.93
CA ASP A 68 -4.39 10.41 28.70
C ASP A 68 -3.65 9.98 27.43
N GLY A 69 -2.48 9.35 27.59
CA GLY A 69 -1.68 8.84 26.48
C GLY A 69 -2.12 7.45 26.04
N SER A 70 -1.83 7.11 24.80
CA SER A 70 -2.12 5.81 24.19
C SER A 70 -0.87 5.14 23.63
N ALA A 71 -0.88 3.80 23.65
CA ALA A 71 0.13 2.94 23.05
C ALA A 71 -0.58 1.72 22.46
N VAL A 72 -0.34 1.44 21.18
CA VAL A 72 -0.94 0.31 20.49
C VAL A 72 0.17 -0.60 19.96
N GLU A 73 0.17 -1.83 20.41
CA GLU A 73 1.11 -2.84 19.97
C GLU A 73 0.75 -3.37 18.57
N TYR A 74 1.76 -3.51 17.74
CA TYR A 74 1.65 -4.18 16.46
C TYR A 74 2.67 -5.30 16.37
N SER A 75 2.22 -6.51 16.06
CA SER A 75 3.11 -7.67 15.96
C SER A 75 2.66 -8.60 14.84
N LYS A 76 3.43 -8.62 13.75
CA LYS A 76 3.26 -9.54 12.63
C LYS A 76 4.59 -10.22 12.33
N LYS A 77 4.61 -11.56 12.35
CA LYS A 77 5.80 -12.38 12.18
C LYS A 77 5.49 -13.61 11.31
N PRO A 78 5.11 -13.42 10.02
CA PRO A 78 4.78 -14.56 9.16
C PRO A 78 6.00 -15.41 8.78
N GLY A 79 7.21 -14.87 8.91
CA GLY A 79 8.47 -15.56 8.62
C GLY A 79 9.67 -14.93 9.31
N PRO A 80 10.84 -15.56 9.27
CA PRO A 80 12.03 -15.10 10.00
C PRO A 80 12.56 -13.74 9.50
N GLN A 81 12.30 -13.39 8.25
CA GLN A 81 12.68 -12.10 7.65
C GLN A 81 11.53 -11.09 7.60
N SER A 82 10.31 -11.57 7.77
CA SER A 82 9.08 -10.78 7.67
C SER A 82 8.59 -10.39 9.06
N ILE A 83 9.35 -9.55 9.75
CA ILE A 83 9.04 -9.14 11.13
C ILE A 83 8.68 -7.64 11.16
N GLU A 84 7.45 -7.35 11.53
CA GLU A 84 7.00 -5.99 11.84
C GLU A 84 6.44 -5.97 13.27
N VAL A 85 7.27 -5.48 14.21
CA VAL A 85 6.93 -5.42 15.64
C VAL A 85 7.31 -4.07 16.18
N HIS A 86 6.31 -3.28 16.53
CA HIS A 86 6.47 -1.94 17.08
C HIS A 86 5.33 -1.57 18.03
N THR A 87 5.48 -0.47 18.72
CA THR A 87 4.39 0.20 19.42
C THR A 87 4.14 1.55 18.77
N THR A 88 2.91 1.84 18.34
CA THR A 88 2.51 3.20 17.99
C THR A 88 2.20 3.97 19.26
N LEU A 89 2.86 5.10 19.45
CA LEU A 89 2.77 5.93 20.65
C LEU A 89 2.11 7.27 20.32
N SER A 90 1.19 7.72 21.17
CA SER A 90 0.72 9.10 21.16
C SER A 90 1.84 10.08 21.56
N ALA A 91 1.62 11.38 21.43
CA ALA A 91 2.59 12.43 21.75
C ALA A 91 2.82 12.58 23.29
N HIS A 92 3.16 11.47 23.95
CA HIS A 92 3.38 11.38 25.39
C HIS A 92 4.63 10.54 25.71
N PRO A 93 5.22 10.69 26.91
CA PRO A 93 6.28 9.81 27.35
C PRO A 93 5.84 8.34 27.43
N PHE A 94 6.77 7.44 27.19
CA PHE A 94 6.55 6.00 27.24
C PHE A 94 7.36 5.33 28.36
N VAL A 95 6.96 4.10 28.69
CA VAL A 95 7.64 3.20 29.60
C VAL A 95 7.68 1.79 29.00
N ALA A 96 8.82 1.12 29.13
CA ALA A 96 8.98 -0.29 28.79
C ALA A 96 9.62 -1.05 29.95
N GLN A 97 9.12 -2.26 30.24
CA GLN A 97 9.70 -3.19 31.21
C GLN A 97 10.57 -4.18 30.44
N LEU A 98 11.87 -4.15 30.69
CA LEU A 98 12.85 -4.88 29.89
C LEU A 98 13.83 -5.61 30.81
N PRO A 99 14.31 -6.82 30.44
CA PRO A 99 15.45 -7.43 31.13
C PRO A 99 16.70 -6.54 31.09
N PRO A 100 17.65 -6.70 32.01
CA PRO A 100 18.96 -6.05 31.89
C PRO A 100 19.64 -6.43 30.57
N GLY A 101 20.21 -5.44 29.85
CA GLY A 101 20.83 -5.70 28.56
C GLY A 101 21.03 -4.46 27.69
N LYS A 102 21.45 -4.71 26.45
CA LYS A 102 21.65 -3.65 25.44
C LYS A 102 20.51 -3.69 24.43
N TYR A 103 20.00 -2.50 24.10
CA TYR A 103 18.85 -2.31 23.24
C TYR A 103 19.12 -1.23 22.20
N ALA A 104 18.63 -1.45 20.99
CA ALA A 104 18.44 -0.41 19.98
C ALA A 104 16.98 0.05 20.02
N LEU A 105 16.78 1.34 20.24
CA LEU A 105 15.48 2.00 20.20
C LEU A 105 15.42 2.83 18.92
N THR A 106 14.54 2.46 17.98
CA THR A 106 14.33 3.21 16.75
C THR A 106 12.93 3.83 16.78
N ALA A 107 12.88 5.14 16.59
CA ALA A 107 11.63 5.86 16.41
C ALA A 107 11.47 6.27 14.95
N GLU A 108 10.26 6.15 14.41
CA GLU A 108 9.89 6.58 13.06
C GLU A 108 8.53 7.32 13.11
N ARG A 109 8.32 8.26 12.17
CA ARG A 109 7.05 8.96 12.00
C ARG A 109 6.78 9.23 10.53
N GLY A 110 5.85 8.48 9.95
CA GLY A 110 5.43 8.64 8.55
C GLY A 110 6.60 8.66 7.56
N LYS A 111 6.46 9.49 6.53
CA LYS A 111 7.43 9.65 5.43
C LYS A 111 8.13 11.01 5.42
N GLU A 112 7.72 11.94 6.27
CA GLU A 112 8.23 13.32 6.27
C GLU A 112 9.30 13.56 7.35
N TYR A 113 9.56 12.55 8.19
CA TYR A 113 10.56 12.60 9.26
C TYR A 113 11.66 11.56 9.03
N CYS A 114 12.91 11.97 9.27
CA CYS A 114 14.03 11.03 9.37
C CYS A 114 13.88 10.21 10.64
N GLY A 115 14.05 8.89 10.53
CA GLY A 115 14.08 8.00 11.69
C GLY A 115 15.27 8.27 12.61
N ALA A 116 15.13 7.99 13.90
CA ALA A 116 16.18 8.12 14.88
C ALA A 116 16.40 6.82 15.66
N THR A 117 17.66 6.41 15.80
CA THR A 117 18.04 5.23 16.58
C THR A 117 18.96 5.63 17.72
N VAL A 118 18.63 5.19 18.95
CA VAL A 118 19.46 5.36 20.16
C VAL A 118 19.75 3.99 20.74
N ASN A 119 21.05 3.74 21.02
CA ASN A 119 21.47 2.52 21.71
C ASN A 119 21.55 2.78 23.21
N VAL A 120 20.96 1.88 24.00
CA VAL A 120 20.89 1.98 25.45
C VAL A 120 21.39 0.71 26.09
N GLU A 121 22.19 0.84 27.12
CA GLU A 121 22.54 -0.25 28.03
C GLU A 121 21.74 -0.10 29.34
N LEU A 122 20.81 -1.01 29.54
CA LEU A 122 19.94 -1.03 30.70
C LEU A 122 20.58 -1.91 31.80
N THR A 123 20.98 -1.29 32.90
CA THR A 123 21.62 -1.95 34.02
C THR A 123 20.68 -1.93 35.26
N LYS A 124 21.17 -1.70 36.45
CA LYS A 124 20.34 -1.65 37.68
C LYS A 124 19.43 -0.43 37.78
N ASP A 125 19.82 0.67 37.15
CA ASP A 125 19.11 1.94 37.24
C ASP A 125 18.22 2.14 36.02
N ALA A 126 17.09 2.82 36.19
CA ALA A 126 16.21 3.21 35.10
C ALA A 126 16.95 4.17 34.15
N ALA A 127 16.90 3.87 32.87
CA ALA A 127 17.39 4.78 31.83
C ALA A 127 16.26 5.68 31.34
N GLU A 128 16.60 6.92 31.01
CA GLU A 128 15.70 7.86 30.33
C GLU A 128 16.28 8.22 28.95
N VAL A 129 15.46 8.12 27.89
CA VAL A 129 15.89 8.35 26.52
C VAL A 129 15.00 9.36 25.81
N ARG A 130 15.62 10.18 24.95
CA ARG A 130 14.93 11.06 24.02
C ARG A 130 15.25 10.61 22.60
N LEU A 131 14.22 10.54 21.76
CA LEU A 131 14.30 10.13 20.37
C LEU A 131 13.87 11.32 19.50
N PRO A 132 14.82 12.21 19.09
CA PRO A 132 14.51 13.39 18.31
C PRO A 132 14.32 13.01 16.84
N LEU A 133 13.13 13.22 16.30
CA LEU A 133 12.83 13.04 14.88
C LEU A 133 12.93 14.37 14.17
N ARG A 134 13.70 14.43 13.10
CA ARG A 134 13.87 15.64 12.29
C ARG A 134 12.96 15.57 11.07
N ARG A 135 12.08 16.59 10.92
CA ARG A 135 11.26 16.74 9.72
C ARG A 135 12.13 17.26 8.57
N TRP A 136 12.13 16.56 7.44
CA TRP A 136 12.90 16.94 6.26
C TRP A 136 12.04 17.60 5.18
N VAL A 137 10.72 17.41 5.23
CA VAL A 137 9.74 18.08 4.38
C VAL A 137 8.42 18.24 5.13
N ASP A 138 7.69 19.31 4.86
CA ASP A 138 6.33 19.54 5.36
C ASP A 138 5.37 19.62 4.16
N MET A 139 4.76 18.47 3.83
CA MET A 139 3.87 18.37 2.68
C MET A 139 2.56 19.11 2.94
N SER A 140 2.09 19.17 4.18
CA SER A 140 0.86 19.88 4.55
C SER A 140 0.98 21.39 4.33
N SER A 141 2.16 21.97 4.58
CA SER A 141 2.43 23.38 4.30
C SER A 141 2.40 23.74 2.80
N LEU A 142 2.54 22.71 1.95
CA LEU A 142 2.45 22.79 0.50
C LEU A 142 1.07 22.39 -0.04
N GLY A 143 0.09 22.18 0.84
CA GLY A 143 -1.26 21.75 0.48
C GLY A 143 -1.40 20.28 0.10
N TRP A 144 -0.45 19.41 0.48
CA TRP A 144 -0.50 17.97 0.19
C TRP A 144 -0.84 17.17 1.44
N TYR A 145 -1.84 16.30 1.32
CA TYR A 145 -2.35 15.48 2.43
C TYR A 145 -2.37 14.01 2.05
N SER A 146 -1.77 13.19 2.91
CA SER A 146 -1.58 11.77 2.66
C SER A 146 -2.81 10.92 3.00
N GLY A 147 -2.92 9.75 2.34
CA GLY A 147 -3.92 8.75 2.69
C GLY A 147 -3.54 7.34 2.27
N GLU A 148 -4.29 6.38 2.79
CA GLU A 148 -4.17 4.97 2.44
C GLU A 148 -5.54 4.35 2.25
N THR A 149 -5.70 3.59 1.16
CA THR A 149 -6.98 3.02 0.72
C THR A 149 -7.15 1.54 1.09
N HIS A 150 -6.07 0.86 1.54
CA HIS A 150 -6.06 -0.59 1.82
C HIS A 150 -5.63 -0.89 3.27
N VAL A 151 -6.53 -0.66 4.22
CA VAL A 151 -6.26 -0.76 5.65
C VAL A 151 -7.15 -1.82 6.30
N HIS A 152 -6.55 -2.72 7.09
CA HIS A 152 -7.26 -3.75 7.89
C HIS A 152 -7.04 -3.59 9.39
N ARG A 153 -6.86 -2.37 9.87
CA ARG A 153 -6.74 -2.08 11.32
C ARG A 153 -8.12 -1.95 11.95
N SER A 154 -8.21 -2.23 13.25
CA SER A 154 -9.45 -1.97 14.01
C SER A 154 -9.69 -0.47 14.13
N MET A 155 -10.95 -0.07 14.19
CA MET A 155 -11.34 1.33 14.44
C MET A 155 -10.82 1.85 15.78
N LYS A 156 -10.58 0.96 16.75
CA LYS A 156 -9.99 1.30 18.05
C LYS A 156 -8.52 1.70 17.96
N ASP A 157 -7.75 1.00 17.13
CA ASP A 157 -6.29 1.16 17.04
C ASP A 157 -5.88 2.23 16.00
N LEU A 158 -6.73 2.44 15.00
CA LEU A 158 -6.42 3.24 13.83
C LEU A 158 -6.13 4.72 14.14
N PRO A 159 -6.87 5.42 15.03
CA PRO A 159 -6.55 6.81 15.37
C PRO A 159 -5.12 7.00 15.85
N ASN A 160 -4.65 6.15 16.77
CA ASN A 160 -3.28 6.25 17.28
C ASN A 160 -2.23 5.91 16.20
N ALA A 161 -2.50 4.91 15.37
CA ALA A 161 -1.63 4.54 14.25
C ALA A 161 -1.50 5.68 13.24
N MET A 162 -2.60 6.34 12.88
CA MET A 162 -2.59 7.48 11.96
C MET A 162 -1.74 8.64 12.45
N LEU A 163 -1.90 9.01 13.73
CA LEU A 163 -1.09 10.08 14.34
C LEU A 163 0.40 9.71 14.41
N ALA A 164 0.71 8.43 14.69
CA ALA A 164 2.08 7.95 14.73
C ALA A 164 2.74 7.88 13.35
N ASP A 165 1.95 7.66 12.30
CA ASP A 165 2.41 7.57 10.91
C ASP A 165 2.21 8.86 10.11
N ASP A 166 1.67 9.91 10.74
CA ASP A 166 1.35 11.19 10.08
C ASP A 166 0.54 10.97 8.79
N LEU A 167 -0.53 10.18 8.89
CA LEU A 167 -1.41 9.81 7.79
C LEU A 167 -2.75 10.51 7.91
N ASN A 168 -3.07 11.40 6.99
CA ASN A 168 -4.24 12.29 7.09
C ASN A 168 -5.57 11.56 6.87
N VAL A 169 -5.65 10.64 5.89
CA VAL A 169 -6.87 9.92 5.56
C VAL A 169 -6.65 8.42 5.60
N ALA A 170 -7.49 7.69 6.32
CA ALA A 170 -7.51 6.23 6.27
C ALA A 170 -8.90 5.73 5.83
N LEU A 171 -8.90 4.81 4.86
CA LEU A 171 -10.10 4.11 4.37
C LEU A 171 -10.04 2.63 4.76
N PRO A 172 -10.36 2.26 6.01
CA PRO A 172 -10.32 0.87 6.43
C PRO A 172 -11.39 0.05 5.74
N LEU A 173 -11.00 -1.14 5.24
CA LEU A 173 -11.88 -2.14 4.65
C LEU A 173 -12.59 -2.89 5.77
N THR A 174 -13.67 -2.31 6.30
CA THR A 174 -14.40 -2.83 7.45
C THR A 174 -15.38 -3.94 7.10
N HIS A 175 -15.79 -4.03 5.84
CA HIS A 175 -16.59 -5.12 5.29
C HIS A 175 -15.77 -5.93 4.30
N TRP A 176 -15.96 -7.24 4.32
CA TRP A 176 -15.16 -8.16 3.53
C TRP A 176 -15.94 -9.41 3.15
N VAL A 177 -15.64 -9.97 1.97
CA VAL A 177 -16.17 -11.25 1.52
C VAL A 177 -15.12 -12.02 0.71
N THR A 178 -15.03 -13.34 0.94
CA THR A 178 -14.06 -14.22 0.28
C THR A 178 -14.71 -15.34 -0.52
N ARG A 179 -16.05 -15.43 -0.51
CA ARG A 179 -16.83 -16.46 -1.20
C ARG A 179 -17.74 -15.81 -2.23
N ALA A 180 -17.72 -16.32 -3.46
CA ALA A 180 -18.61 -15.85 -4.52
C ALA A 180 -20.09 -16.02 -4.14
N TYR A 181 -20.91 -15.11 -4.64
CA TYR A 181 -22.37 -15.07 -4.44
C TYR A 181 -22.82 -14.91 -2.97
N THR A 182 -21.90 -14.52 -2.10
CA THR A 182 -22.18 -14.25 -0.69
C THR A 182 -22.06 -12.74 -0.45
N PRO A 183 -22.96 -12.11 0.30
CA PRO A 183 -22.82 -10.71 0.65
C PRO A 183 -21.60 -10.48 1.56
N PRO A 184 -20.99 -9.30 1.48
CA PRO A 184 -19.93 -8.94 2.42
C PRO A 184 -20.50 -8.82 3.84
N SER A 185 -19.65 -9.09 4.81
CA SER A 185 -19.96 -8.93 6.23
C SER A 185 -18.91 -8.06 6.91
N GLN A 186 -19.28 -7.44 8.02
CA GLN A 186 -18.32 -6.71 8.83
C GLN A 186 -17.26 -7.67 9.38
N GLY A 187 -15.99 -7.27 9.25
CA GLY A 187 -14.86 -8.04 9.77
C GLY A 187 -14.84 -8.08 11.31
N ASP A 188 -14.25 -9.12 11.86
CA ASP A 188 -14.19 -9.44 13.30
C ASP A 188 -13.32 -8.46 14.13
N LYS A 189 -12.54 -7.62 13.48
CA LYS A 189 -11.68 -6.60 14.14
C LYS A 189 -12.47 -5.47 14.81
N ASN A 190 -13.75 -5.31 14.48
CA ASN A 190 -14.63 -4.27 15.00
C ASN A 190 -15.83 -4.91 15.71
N SER A 191 -15.93 -4.71 17.03
CA SER A 191 -17.00 -5.31 17.84
C SER A 191 -18.34 -4.57 17.75
N ALA A 192 -18.34 -3.30 17.33
CA ALA A 192 -19.53 -2.49 17.13
C ALA A 192 -19.83 -2.33 15.64
N ALA A 193 -21.10 -2.10 15.30
CA ALA A 193 -21.51 -1.78 13.93
C ALA A 193 -20.79 -0.52 13.44
N VAL A 194 -20.30 -0.58 12.20
CA VAL A 194 -19.58 0.52 11.56
C VAL A 194 -20.59 1.38 10.81
N ALA A 195 -20.68 2.66 11.18
CA ALA A 195 -21.53 3.64 10.50
C ALA A 195 -20.79 4.32 9.33
N ALA A 196 -21.56 4.78 8.34
CA ALA A 196 -21.04 5.61 7.23
C ALA A 196 -20.86 7.07 7.68
N GLU A 197 -20.10 7.27 8.76
CA GLU A 197 -19.87 8.58 9.37
C GLU A 197 -18.35 8.83 9.48
N LEU A 198 -17.94 10.05 9.12
CA LEU A 198 -16.56 10.46 9.22
C LEU A 198 -16.12 10.52 10.69
N VAL A 199 -15.06 9.81 11.04
CA VAL A 199 -14.43 9.85 12.36
C VAL A 199 -13.30 10.88 12.32
N GLN A 200 -13.49 11.99 13.01
CA GLN A 200 -12.49 13.03 13.17
C GLN A 200 -11.50 12.62 14.25
N VAL A 201 -10.22 12.47 13.89
CA VAL A 201 -9.14 12.19 14.85
C VAL A 201 -8.55 13.50 15.38
N ASP A 202 -8.24 14.43 14.47
CA ASP A 202 -7.89 15.83 14.76
C ASP A 202 -8.24 16.73 13.55
N ALA A 203 -7.70 17.94 13.50
CA ALA A 203 -8.04 18.92 12.44
C ALA A 203 -7.70 18.44 11.01
N THR A 204 -6.73 17.55 10.85
CA THR A 204 -6.21 17.09 9.54
C THR A 204 -6.16 15.57 9.40
N HIS A 205 -6.58 14.81 10.43
CA HIS A 205 -6.59 13.35 10.41
C HIS A 205 -8.01 12.83 10.55
N VAL A 206 -8.45 12.02 9.58
CA VAL A 206 -9.82 11.50 9.51
C VAL A 206 -9.85 10.04 9.05
N ILE A 207 -10.86 9.31 9.52
CA ILE A 207 -11.15 7.93 9.10
C ILE A 207 -12.54 7.92 8.49
N TYR A 208 -12.67 7.41 7.26
CA TYR A 208 -13.96 7.07 6.71
C TYR A 208 -14.14 5.56 6.74
N PRO A 209 -15.01 5.02 7.60
CA PRO A 209 -14.94 3.62 7.96
C PRO A 209 -15.72 2.67 7.06
N LEU A 210 -16.71 3.13 6.26
CA LEU A 210 -17.55 2.23 5.47
C LEU A 210 -16.94 1.98 4.09
N ASN A 211 -16.10 0.95 4.00
CA ASN A 211 -15.50 0.46 2.76
C ASN A 211 -15.54 -1.06 2.74
N THR A 212 -15.64 -1.63 1.55
CA THR A 212 -15.80 -3.08 1.36
C THR A 212 -14.71 -3.64 0.45
N GLU A 213 -14.15 -4.79 0.82
CA GLU A 213 -13.30 -5.60 -0.04
C GLU A 213 -14.04 -6.84 -0.52
N TYR A 214 -14.14 -6.98 -1.82
CA TYR A 214 -14.56 -8.21 -2.48
C TYR A 214 -13.31 -8.98 -2.93
N GLU A 215 -12.80 -9.87 -2.08
CA GLU A 215 -11.61 -10.69 -2.34
C GLU A 215 -12.01 -12.17 -2.50
N ILE A 216 -12.42 -12.57 -3.68
CA ILE A 216 -13.06 -13.86 -3.91
C ILE A 216 -12.04 -14.98 -4.14
N PHE A 217 -11.95 -15.89 -3.20
CA PHE A 217 -11.09 -17.08 -3.24
C PHE A 217 -11.82 -18.38 -3.58
N THR A 218 -13.14 -18.44 -3.38
CA THR A 218 -13.92 -19.67 -3.55
C THR A 218 -15.22 -19.44 -4.29
N VAL A 219 -15.56 -20.41 -5.16
CA VAL A 219 -16.87 -20.51 -5.81
C VAL A 219 -17.53 -21.81 -5.36
N GLY A 220 -18.70 -21.73 -4.74
CA GLY A 220 -19.27 -22.87 -4.03
C GLY A 220 -18.34 -23.33 -2.90
N ASP A 221 -17.99 -24.62 -2.87
CA ASP A 221 -17.11 -25.21 -1.86
C ASP A 221 -15.67 -25.45 -2.37
N LYS A 222 -15.36 -24.95 -3.58
CA LYS A 222 -14.05 -25.18 -4.20
C LYS A 222 -13.21 -23.91 -4.22
N ARG A 223 -11.91 -24.09 -4.01
CA ARG A 223 -10.93 -23.01 -4.26
C ARG A 223 -10.94 -22.65 -5.74
N HIS A 224 -11.36 -21.45 -6.05
CA HIS A 224 -11.40 -20.88 -7.39
C HIS A 224 -11.26 -19.37 -7.28
N THR A 225 -10.02 -18.92 -7.14
CA THR A 225 -9.72 -17.50 -6.94
C THR A 225 -10.14 -16.67 -8.15
N LEU A 226 -10.97 -15.67 -7.94
CA LEU A 226 -11.33 -14.69 -8.95
C LEU A 226 -10.45 -13.45 -8.86
N GLY A 227 -10.40 -12.79 -7.73
CA GLY A 227 -9.59 -11.59 -7.53
C GLY A 227 -10.15 -10.68 -6.45
N ALA A 228 -9.69 -9.42 -6.43
CA ALA A 228 -10.12 -8.42 -5.48
C ALA A 228 -10.47 -7.08 -6.13
N ILE A 229 -11.44 -6.39 -5.54
CA ILE A 229 -11.85 -5.01 -5.84
C ILE A 229 -12.34 -4.35 -4.57
N PHE A 230 -12.01 -3.08 -4.37
CA PHE A 230 -12.50 -2.30 -3.24
C PHE A 230 -13.62 -1.36 -3.68
N ALA A 231 -14.64 -1.28 -2.84
CA ALA A 231 -15.68 -0.27 -2.89
C ALA A 231 -15.43 0.71 -1.75
N LEU A 232 -14.99 1.92 -2.09
CA LEU A 232 -14.53 2.94 -1.15
C LEU A 232 -15.56 4.06 -1.01
N ASN A 233 -15.61 4.68 0.19
CA ASN A 233 -16.47 5.83 0.48
C ASN A 233 -17.96 5.54 0.27
N GLN A 234 -18.41 4.34 0.67
CA GLN A 234 -19.81 3.92 0.56
C GLN A 234 -20.68 4.62 1.61
N LYS A 235 -21.96 4.87 1.28
CA LYS A 235 -22.93 5.43 2.23
C LYS A 235 -23.81 4.34 2.85
N THR A 236 -23.95 3.22 2.15
CA THR A 236 -24.74 2.08 2.62
C THR A 236 -23.93 0.79 2.56
N VAL A 237 -24.28 -0.16 3.41
CA VAL A 237 -23.71 -1.51 3.37
C VAL A 237 -24.30 -2.25 2.16
N LEU A 238 -23.42 -2.77 1.30
CA LEU A 238 -23.83 -3.59 0.16
C LEU A 238 -24.21 -4.99 0.65
N THR A 239 -25.36 -5.48 0.17
CA THR A 239 -25.90 -6.80 0.55
C THR A 239 -25.81 -7.82 -0.57
N ASP A 240 -25.39 -7.39 -1.76
CA ASP A 240 -25.24 -8.26 -2.92
C ASP A 240 -23.88 -8.96 -2.91
N GLY A 241 -23.89 -10.24 -3.29
CA GLY A 241 -22.67 -11.00 -3.53
C GLY A 241 -22.20 -10.85 -4.98
N VAL A 242 -20.91 -11.13 -5.22
CA VAL A 242 -20.30 -11.09 -6.56
C VAL A 242 -19.80 -12.48 -6.96
N PRO A 243 -19.63 -12.76 -8.28
CA PRO A 243 -20.18 -12.06 -9.44
C PRO A 243 -21.70 -12.27 -9.62
N PRO A 244 -22.42 -11.48 -10.42
CA PRO A 244 -21.98 -10.41 -11.30
C PRO A 244 -21.53 -9.17 -10.54
N VAL A 245 -20.61 -8.35 -11.14
CA VAL A 245 -19.99 -7.21 -10.46
C VAL A 245 -20.64 -5.86 -10.81
N ARG A 246 -21.36 -5.78 -11.92
CA ARG A 246 -21.99 -4.53 -12.38
C ARG A 246 -22.96 -3.91 -11.35
N PRO A 247 -23.83 -4.66 -10.66
CA PRO A 247 -24.73 -4.07 -9.66
C PRO A 247 -23.98 -3.33 -8.56
N ILE A 248 -22.84 -3.88 -8.13
CA ILE A 248 -21.97 -3.24 -7.13
C ILE A 248 -21.39 -1.94 -7.66
N ALA A 249 -20.87 -1.96 -8.91
CA ALA A 249 -20.28 -0.77 -9.53
C ALA A 249 -21.31 0.37 -9.66
N GLU A 250 -22.51 0.06 -10.14
CA GLU A 250 -23.60 1.04 -10.28
C GLU A 250 -24.04 1.60 -8.93
N HIS A 251 -24.03 0.76 -7.89
CA HIS A 251 -24.38 1.20 -6.55
C HIS A 251 -23.32 2.17 -5.98
N VAL A 252 -22.07 1.77 -6.03
CA VAL A 252 -20.94 2.57 -5.50
C VAL A 252 -20.87 3.94 -6.18
N HIS A 253 -20.91 3.98 -7.52
CA HIS A 253 -20.87 5.23 -8.26
C HIS A 253 -22.08 6.12 -8.00
N ARG A 254 -23.27 5.56 -7.87
CA ARG A 254 -24.50 6.31 -7.54
C ARG A 254 -24.39 7.00 -6.17
N GLU A 255 -23.69 6.41 -5.22
CA GLU A 255 -23.44 6.98 -3.90
C GLU A 255 -22.27 7.99 -3.88
N GLY A 256 -21.51 8.12 -4.97
CA GLY A 256 -20.32 8.93 -5.05
C GLY A 256 -19.09 8.27 -4.42
N GLY A 257 -19.12 6.95 -4.30
CA GLY A 257 -17.96 6.13 -3.95
C GLY A 257 -17.03 5.88 -5.13
N LEU A 258 -15.87 5.30 -4.87
CA LEU A 258 -14.86 4.95 -5.87
C LEU A 258 -14.57 3.45 -5.84
N LEU A 259 -14.27 2.89 -7.00
CA LEU A 259 -13.84 1.50 -7.16
C LEU A 259 -12.34 1.44 -7.39
N GLU A 260 -11.65 0.62 -6.58
CA GLU A 260 -10.20 0.47 -6.65
C GLU A 260 -9.81 -0.96 -7.01
N LEU A 261 -9.03 -1.11 -8.09
CA LEU A 261 -8.41 -2.37 -8.46
C LEU A 261 -7.21 -2.64 -7.55
N ASP A 262 -7.33 -3.63 -6.69
CA ASP A 262 -6.27 -4.04 -5.77
C ASP A 262 -5.11 -4.74 -6.50
N LYS A 263 -5.37 -5.89 -7.11
CA LYS A 263 -4.31 -6.73 -7.69
C LYS A 263 -4.49 -6.89 -9.20
N HIS A 264 -3.67 -6.20 -9.96
CA HIS A 264 -3.72 -6.22 -11.42
C HIS A 264 -3.46 -7.60 -12.05
N ASN A 265 -2.73 -8.46 -11.35
CA ASN A 265 -2.32 -9.78 -11.82
C ASN A 265 -3.27 -10.92 -11.40
N TRP A 266 -4.41 -10.61 -10.78
CA TRP A 266 -5.40 -11.63 -10.45
C TRP A 266 -6.35 -11.93 -11.61
N PRO A 267 -6.98 -13.11 -11.63
CA PRO A 267 -7.73 -13.62 -12.77
C PRO A 267 -8.76 -12.65 -13.36
N TRP A 268 -9.69 -12.15 -12.57
CA TRP A 268 -10.77 -11.29 -13.08
C TRP A 268 -10.40 -9.82 -13.28
N SER A 269 -9.16 -9.42 -12.89
CA SER A 269 -8.78 -7.99 -12.82
C SER A 269 -9.02 -7.24 -14.13
N MET A 270 -8.72 -7.87 -15.27
CA MET A 270 -8.93 -7.22 -16.58
C MET A 270 -10.41 -7.15 -16.97
N MET A 271 -11.27 -8.03 -16.46
CA MET A 271 -12.71 -7.93 -16.66
C MET A 271 -13.31 -6.77 -15.84
N LEU A 272 -12.83 -6.60 -14.60
CA LEU A 272 -13.35 -5.55 -13.71
C LEU A 272 -13.18 -4.15 -14.32
N VAL A 273 -12.03 -3.86 -14.95
CA VAL A 273 -11.70 -2.51 -15.46
C VAL A 273 -12.79 -1.95 -16.38
N PRO A 274 -13.17 -2.58 -17.51
CA PRO A 274 -14.21 -2.05 -18.38
C PRO A 274 -15.64 -2.22 -17.83
N VAL A 275 -15.93 -3.35 -17.16
CA VAL A 275 -17.30 -3.68 -16.73
C VAL A 275 -17.74 -2.84 -15.54
N MET A 276 -16.85 -2.64 -14.57
CA MET A 276 -17.14 -1.82 -13.39
C MET A 276 -16.82 -0.35 -13.59
N LYS A 277 -16.13 0.03 -14.67
CA LYS A 277 -15.58 1.38 -14.88
C LYS A 277 -14.72 1.80 -13.69
N VAL A 278 -13.75 0.96 -13.38
CA VAL A 278 -12.86 1.13 -12.22
C VAL A 278 -12.20 2.50 -12.25
N ASP A 279 -12.15 3.16 -11.10
CA ASP A 279 -11.65 4.52 -10.92
C ASP A 279 -10.17 4.57 -10.58
N LEU A 280 -9.76 3.69 -9.69
CA LEU A 280 -8.47 3.71 -9.03
C LEU A 280 -7.70 2.41 -9.30
N TYR A 281 -6.38 2.53 -9.33
CA TYR A 281 -5.48 1.39 -9.50
C TYR A 281 -4.44 1.41 -8.39
N GLU A 282 -4.40 0.37 -7.57
CA GLU A 282 -3.43 0.24 -6.49
C GLU A 282 -2.04 -0.02 -7.07
N LEU A 283 -1.27 1.04 -7.26
CA LEU A 283 0.02 1.01 -7.95
C LEU A 283 1.14 0.46 -7.05
N THR A 284 1.05 0.68 -5.74
CA THR A 284 1.82 -0.03 -4.73
C THR A 284 0.85 -0.70 -3.78
N ASN A 285 1.00 -2.00 -3.64
CA ASN A 285 0.08 -2.85 -2.90
C ASN A 285 0.79 -3.68 -1.82
N ASN A 286 0.04 -4.57 -1.21
CA ASN A 286 0.50 -5.43 -0.12
C ASN A 286 1.59 -6.46 -0.49
N HIS A 287 2.16 -6.42 -1.69
CA HIS A 287 3.34 -7.22 -2.05
C HIS A 287 4.65 -6.56 -1.62
N VAL A 288 4.66 -5.22 -1.45
CA VAL A 288 5.85 -4.47 -1.05
C VAL A 288 5.76 -4.14 0.43
N TRP A 289 6.45 -4.92 1.28
CA TRP A 289 6.52 -4.69 2.71
C TRP A 289 7.74 -3.85 3.09
N ARG A 290 7.72 -3.25 4.27
CA ARG A 290 8.87 -2.52 4.79
C ARG A 290 10.12 -3.39 4.88
N THR A 291 9.98 -4.65 5.25
CA THR A 291 11.07 -5.59 5.48
C THR A 291 11.48 -6.38 4.25
N GLU A 292 10.56 -6.66 3.34
CA GLU A 292 10.82 -7.45 2.15
C GLU A 292 9.78 -7.21 1.03
N PHE A 293 10.09 -7.71 -0.16
CA PHE A 293 9.12 -7.96 -1.22
C PHE A 293 8.54 -9.37 -1.06
N ALA A 294 7.21 -9.47 -0.97
CA ALA A 294 6.49 -10.72 -0.74
C ALA A 294 5.73 -11.19 -1.99
N PHE A 295 5.27 -12.44 -1.97
CA PHE A 295 4.39 -13.02 -3.01
C PHE A 295 4.98 -13.03 -4.42
N LYS A 296 6.23 -13.39 -4.58
CA LYS A 296 7.00 -13.37 -5.83
C LYS A 296 6.40 -14.16 -7.01
N GLN A 297 5.56 -15.15 -6.74
CA GLN A 297 4.96 -16.06 -7.73
C GLN A 297 3.45 -16.21 -7.48
N PHE A 298 2.70 -15.13 -7.52
CA PHE A 298 1.27 -15.16 -7.24
C PHE A 298 0.46 -14.50 -8.37
N GLY A 299 -0.58 -15.19 -8.86
CA GLY A 299 -1.46 -14.70 -9.93
C GLY A 299 -0.88 -14.89 -11.34
N GLU A 300 -1.31 -14.05 -12.28
CA GLU A 300 -0.88 -14.04 -13.68
C GLU A 300 0.58 -13.58 -13.82
N SER A 301 1.26 -14.16 -14.80
CA SER A 301 2.64 -13.79 -15.14
C SER A 301 2.68 -12.57 -16.07
N PRO A 302 3.78 -11.78 -16.04
CA PRO A 302 3.99 -10.71 -17.00
C PRO A 302 4.09 -11.24 -18.44
N ALA A 303 3.63 -10.43 -19.38
CA ALA A 303 3.79 -10.76 -20.81
C ALA A 303 5.28 -10.65 -21.24
N PRO A 304 5.72 -11.45 -22.22
CA PRO A 304 7.12 -11.43 -22.68
C PRO A 304 7.62 -10.04 -23.12
N PHE A 305 6.76 -9.20 -23.71
CA PHE A 305 7.14 -7.86 -24.16
C PHE A 305 7.44 -6.89 -23.00
N MET A 306 7.00 -7.20 -21.79
CA MET A 306 7.21 -6.36 -20.59
C MET A 306 8.67 -6.43 -20.11
N ASN A 307 9.40 -7.49 -20.45
CA ASN A 307 10.82 -7.66 -20.14
C ASN A 307 11.17 -7.30 -18.68
N VAL A 308 10.43 -7.88 -17.74
CA VAL A 308 10.58 -7.62 -16.29
C VAL A 308 11.67 -8.47 -15.68
N GLU A 309 12.33 -7.95 -14.67
CA GLU A 309 13.41 -8.64 -13.97
C GLU A 309 12.90 -9.83 -13.16
N GLN A 310 13.57 -10.98 -13.31
CA GLN A 310 13.28 -12.23 -12.57
C GLN A 310 14.58 -12.90 -12.12
N ASP A 311 14.50 -13.59 -11.00
CA ASP A 311 15.54 -14.47 -10.47
C ASP A 311 15.06 -15.94 -10.40
N GLU A 312 15.82 -16.82 -9.80
CA GLU A 312 15.46 -18.23 -9.62
C GLU A 312 14.22 -18.46 -8.72
N HIS A 313 13.79 -17.42 -7.98
CA HIS A 313 12.64 -17.46 -7.09
C HIS A 313 11.41 -16.76 -7.69
N GLY A 314 11.47 -16.24 -8.91
CA GLY A 314 10.42 -15.53 -9.61
C GLY A 314 10.71 -14.04 -9.82
N LEU A 315 9.68 -13.18 -9.73
CA LEU A 315 9.87 -11.75 -9.89
C LEU A 315 10.75 -11.19 -8.76
N THR A 316 11.73 -10.36 -9.12
CA THR A 316 12.39 -9.49 -8.14
C THR A 316 11.44 -8.37 -7.72
N GLU A 317 11.76 -7.61 -6.69
CA GLU A 317 10.97 -6.42 -6.32
C GLU A 317 10.89 -5.42 -7.48
N ARG A 318 11.99 -5.20 -8.17
CA ARG A 318 12.04 -4.36 -9.38
C ARG A 318 11.16 -4.92 -10.49
N GLY A 319 11.24 -6.22 -10.74
CA GLY A 319 10.40 -6.89 -11.74
C GLY A 319 8.93 -6.79 -11.42
N TRP A 320 8.54 -6.88 -10.15
CA TRP A 320 7.16 -6.67 -9.70
C TRP A 320 6.69 -5.24 -9.96
N LEU A 321 7.49 -4.25 -9.59
CA LEU A 321 7.16 -2.85 -9.84
C LEU A 321 7.01 -2.56 -11.33
N ASP A 322 7.93 -3.06 -12.16
CA ASP A 322 7.87 -2.89 -13.60
C ASP A 322 6.65 -3.62 -14.21
N PHE A 323 6.28 -4.80 -13.71
CA PHE A 323 5.06 -5.51 -14.13
C PHE A 323 3.79 -4.72 -13.77
N THR A 324 3.73 -4.21 -12.55
CA THR A 324 2.62 -3.37 -12.08
C THR A 324 2.48 -2.12 -12.95
N PHE A 325 3.58 -1.42 -13.19
CA PHE A 325 3.59 -0.20 -14.01
C PHE A 325 3.22 -0.49 -15.46
N GLN A 326 3.78 -1.51 -16.08
CA GLN A 326 3.48 -1.82 -17.47
C GLN A 326 2.05 -2.29 -17.68
N THR A 327 1.46 -3.03 -16.74
CA THR A 327 0.04 -3.36 -16.78
C THR A 327 -0.83 -2.11 -16.66
N TYR A 328 -0.49 -1.20 -15.75
CA TYR A 328 -1.16 0.08 -15.59
C TYR A 328 -1.09 0.92 -16.88
N TYR A 329 0.10 1.02 -17.49
CA TYR A 329 0.30 1.78 -18.72
C TYR A 329 -0.44 1.17 -19.92
N ALA A 330 -0.50 -0.16 -20.02
CA ALA A 330 -1.30 -0.84 -21.03
C ALA A 330 -2.79 -0.49 -20.92
N LEU A 331 -3.32 -0.40 -19.70
CA LEU A 331 -4.69 0.04 -19.46
C LEU A 331 -4.89 1.52 -19.81
N LEU A 332 -3.96 2.40 -19.43
CA LEU A 332 -3.99 3.81 -19.83
C LEU A 332 -3.95 3.97 -21.34
N ASN A 333 -3.11 3.20 -22.05
CA ASN A 333 -3.01 3.19 -23.52
C ASN A 333 -4.30 2.71 -24.18
N CYS A 334 -5.05 1.83 -23.53
CA CYS A 334 -6.40 1.44 -23.94
C CYS A 334 -7.47 2.52 -23.67
N GLY A 335 -7.11 3.66 -23.10
CA GLY A 335 -8.01 4.80 -22.84
C GLY A 335 -8.70 4.77 -21.49
N PHE A 336 -8.40 3.80 -20.60
CA PHE A 336 -8.93 3.78 -19.23
C PHE A 336 -8.21 4.82 -18.39
N ARG A 337 -8.97 5.77 -17.80
CA ARG A 337 -8.42 6.89 -17.02
C ARG A 337 -8.32 6.53 -15.54
N LEU A 338 -7.50 5.55 -15.23
CA LEU A 338 -7.27 5.07 -13.88
C LEU A 338 -6.34 6.03 -13.12
N ARG A 339 -6.66 6.34 -11.87
CA ARG A 339 -5.79 7.15 -10.99
C ARG A 339 -5.05 6.22 -10.04
N PRO A 340 -3.73 6.44 -9.81
CA PRO A 340 -2.95 5.56 -8.96
C PRO A 340 -3.25 5.79 -7.49
N THR A 341 -3.31 4.70 -6.73
CA THR A 341 -3.42 4.67 -5.27
C THR A 341 -2.32 3.80 -4.65
N ALA A 342 -2.30 3.76 -3.34
CA ALA A 342 -1.36 2.97 -2.57
C ALA A 342 -2.03 2.38 -1.34
N GLY A 343 -1.74 1.11 -1.10
CA GLY A 343 -2.21 0.39 0.06
C GLY A 343 -1.24 -0.63 0.59
N THR A 344 -1.37 -0.99 1.86
CA THR A 344 -0.44 -1.88 2.55
C THR A 344 -1.09 -3.14 3.07
N ALA A 345 -2.42 -3.17 3.22
CA ALA A 345 -3.15 -4.17 3.98
C ALA A 345 -2.62 -4.31 5.43
N THR A 346 -2.15 -3.19 6.01
CA THR A 346 -1.71 -3.16 7.41
C THR A 346 -2.80 -3.73 8.33
N GLY A 347 -2.41 -4.53 9.31
CA GLY A 347 -3.36 -5.30 10.13
C GLY A 347 -3.50 -6.75 9.67
N VAL A 348 -3.21 -7.08 8.41
CA VAL A 348 -3.04 -8.44 7.89
C VAL A 348 -1.56 -8.75 7.70
N HIS A 349 -0.83 -7.91 7.00
CA HIS A 349 0.57 -8.10 6.63
C HIS A 349 1.56 -7.40 7.58
N PRO A 350 2.85 -7.78 7.61
CA PRO A 350 3.89 -7.21 8.46
C PRO A 350 4.39 -5.87 7.88
N VAL A 351 3.51 -4.89 7.83
CA VAL A 351 3.78 -3.57 7.26
C VAL A 351 3.11 -2.49 8.10
N PRO A 352 3.78 -1.36 8.38
CA PRO A 352 3.18 -0.26 9.11
C PRO A 352 2.15 0.49 8.23
N LEU A 353 1.23 1.19 8.88
CA LEU A 353 0.24 2.05 8.22
C LEU A 353 0.95 3.11 7.36
N GLY A 354 0.48 3.32 6.14
CA GLY A 354 1.00 4.35 5.26
C GLY A 354 2.44 4.14 4.78
N PHE A 355 2.96 2.90 4.79
CA PHE A 355 4.25 2.59 4.18
C PHE A 355 4.24 2.91 2.68
N GLY A 356 3.23 2.42 1.95
CA GLY A 356 2.82 2.96 0.69
C GLY A 356 1.64 3.91 0.93
N ARG A 357 1.66 5.10 0.35
CA ARG A 357 0.59 6.10 0.51
C ARG A 357 0.38 6.95 -0.72
N VAL A 358 -0.80 7.53 -0.83
CA VAL A 358 -1.11 8.53 -1.83
C VAL A 358 -1.14 9.92 -1.17
N TYR A 359 -0.55 10.92 -1.82
CA TYR A 359 -0.68 12.33 -1.45
C TYR A 359 -1.62 13.01 -2.42
N VAL A 360 -2.58 13.77 -1.90
CA VAL A 360 -3.56 14.55 -2.69
C VAL A 360 -3.35 16.03 -2.45
N HIS A 361 -3.34 16.83 -3.54
CA HIS A 361 -3.16 18.27 -3.49
C HIS A 361 -4.47 19.01 -3.23
N LEU A 362 -4.52 19.75 -2.14
CA LEU A 362 -5.64 20.54 -1.64
C LEU A 362 -5.17 21.98 -1.36
N PRO A 363 -5.08 22.85 -2.36
CA PRO A 363 -4.52 24.20 -2.21
C PRO A 363 -5.34 25.09 -1.26
N ASP A 364 -6.63 24.81 -1.11
CA ASP A 364 -7.55 25.58 -0.24
C ASP A 364 -7.63 25.03 1.20
N GLY A 365 -6.75 24.06 1.55
CA GLY A 365 -6.72 23.41 2.86
C GLY A 365 -7.44 22.07 2.91
N PHE A 366 -7.30 21.41 4.06
CA PHE A 366 -7.79 20.05 4.27
C PHE A 366 -9.30 19.97 4.53
N SER A 367 -9.98 19.12 3.78
CA SER A 367 -11.24 18.48 4.17
C SER A 367 -11.33 17.10 3.53
N TYR A 368 -12.07 16.17 4.14
CA TYR A 368 -12.25 14.83 3.60
C TYR A 368 -12.90 14.84 2.20
N ASP A 369 -13.94 15.65 2.01
CA ASP A 369 -14.61 15.76 0.71
C ASP A 369 -13.69 16.31 -0.39
N ALA A 370 -12.84 17.30 -0.05
CA ALA A 370 -11.85 17.82 -0.99
C ALA A 370 -10.79 16.77 -1.31
N TRP A 371 -10.38 15.97 -0.30
CA TRP A 371 -9.42 14.89 -0.49
C TRP A 371 -9.96 13.82 -1.44
N MET A 372 -11.19 13.33 -1.23
CA MET A 372 -11.84 12.36 -2.11
C MET A 372 -12.01 12.89 -3.55
N LYS A 373 -12.47 14.14 -3.70
CA LYS A 373 -12.56 14.81 -5.02
C LYS A 373 -11.19 15.02 -5.67
N GLY A 374 -10.18 15.32 -4.89
CA GLY A 374 -8.79 15.45 -5.38
C GLY A 374 -8.23 14.11 -5.86
N LEU A 375 -8.47 13.05 -5.12
CA LEU A 375 -8.09 11.69 -5.49
C LEU A 375 -8.80 11.26 -6.80
N ASP A 376 -10.10 11.45 -6.87
CA ASP A 376 -10.90 11.16 -8.06
C ASP A 376 -10.47 11.98 -9.28
N ALA A 377 -10.07 13.23 -9.09
CA ALA A 377 -9.53 14.08 -10.15
C ALA A 377 -8.07 13.77 -10.52
N GLY A 378 -7.40 12.85 -9.82
CA GLY A 378 -5.99 12.52 -10.04
C GLY A 378 -5.01 13.64 -9.66
N ARG A 379 -5.41 14.57 -8.78
CA ARG A 379 -4.50 15.59 -8.23
C ARG A 379 -3.59 14.99 -7.17
N SER A 380 -2.85 13.94 -7.54
CA SER A 380 -2.18 13.08 -6.58
C SER A 380 -0.88 12.48 -7.13
N PHE A 381 -0.07 11.98 -6.21
CA PHE A 381 1.01 11.05 -6.48
C PHE A 381 1.02 9.95 -5.42
N VAL A 382 1.54 8.78 -5.77
CA VAL A 382 1.79 7.67 -4.84
C VAL A 382 3.25 7.60 -4.49
N THR A 383 3.58 7.11 -3.28
CA THR A 383 4.96 6.97 -2.83
C THR A 383 5.14 5.85 -1.82
N THR A 384 6.33 5.25 -1.84
CA THR A 384 6.89 4.42 -0.77
C THR A 384 8.05 5.11 -0.04
N GLY A 385 8.44 6.33 -0.47
CA GLY A 385 9.54 7.12 0.15
C GLY A 385 9.63 8.54 -0.39
N PRO A 386 10.03 8.76 -1.67
CA PRO A 386 10.26 10.08 -2.25
C PRO A 386 8.99 10.92 -2.31
N MET A 387 9.12 12.25 -2.15
CA MET A 387 8.06 13.23 -2.43
C MET A 387 8.24 13.77 -3.85
N LEU A 388 7.15 13.76 -4.62
CA LEU A 388 7.16 14.08 -6.05
C LEU A 388 6.08 15.10 -6.37
N VAL A 389 6.47 16.35 -6.49
CA VAL A 389 5.56 17.45 -6.82
C VAL A 389 5.85 17.97 -8.22
N VAL A 390 4.90 17.78 -9.15
CA VAL A 390 5.04 18.18 -10.55
C VAL A 390 3.76 18.79 -11.06
N THR A 391 3.89 19.86 -11.81
CA THR A 391 2.81 20.51 -12.56
C THR A 391 3.08 20.43 -14.06
N ALA A 392 2.03 20.42 -14.86
CA ALA A 392 2.08 20.50 -16.31
C ALA A 392 1.47 21.84 -16.75
N ASN A 393 2.25 22.72 -17.38
CA ASN A 393 1.82 24.10 -17.70
C ASN A 393 1.19 24.81 -16.49
N GLY A 394 1.72 24.60 -15.29
CA GLY A 394 1.21 25.15 -14.02
C GLY A 394 -0.06 24.46 -13.48
N GLN A 395 -0.60 23.48 -14.16
CA GLN A 395 -1.76 22.70 -13.69
C GLN A 395 -1.32 21.43 -12.93
N PRO A 396 -2.08 20.97 -11.95
CA PRO A 396 -1.76 19.76 -11.21
C PRO A 396 -1.85 18.49 -12.09
N ALA A 397 -1.26 17.39 -11.64
CA ALA A 397 -1.49 16.07 -12.21
C ALA A 397 -3.00 15.77 -12.29
N GLY A 398 -3.40 14.85 -13.16
CA GLY A 398 -4.81 14.53 -13.44
C GLY A 398 -5.50 15.48 -14.43
N THR A 399 -4.90 16.64 -14.73
CA THR A 399 -5.44 17.60 -15.71
C THR A 399 -5.47 17.00 -17.11
N THR A 400 -6.52 17.33 -17.88
CA THR A 400 -6.62 17.01 -19.31
C THR A 400 -6.48 18.29 -20.12
N PHE A 401 -5.48 18.34 -21.01
CA PHE A 401 -5.29 19.42 -21.97
C PHE A 401 -5.96 19.03 -23.29
N GLN A 402 -6.90 19.85 -23.73
CA GLN A 402 -7.54 19.71 -25.05
C GLN A 402 -6.74 20.50 -26.09
N VAL A 403 -6.35 19.85 -27.18
CA VAL A 403 -5.54 20.42 -28.26
C VAL A 403 -6.32 20.37 -29.57
N GLU A 404 -6.48 21.53 -30.20
CA GLU A 404 -7.18 21.64 -31.47
C GLU A 404 -6.38 20.98 -32.62
N ARG A 405 -7.09 20.60 -33.66
CA ARG A 405 -6.51 19.98 -34.85
C ARG A 405 -5.40 20.85 -35.44
N GLY A 406 -4.25 20.21 -35.70
CA GLY A 406 -3.10 20.86 -36.35
C GLY A 406 -2.30 21.82 -35.46
N GLN A 407 -2.67 21.95 -34.18
CA GLN A 407 -1.89 22.71 -33.22
C GLN A 407 -0.87 21.77 -32.53
N PRO A 408 0.39 22.18 -32.35
CA PRO A 408 1.33 21.45 -31.55
C PRO A 408 0.94 21.57 -30.07
N SER A 409 0.94 20.45 -29.37
CA SER A 409 0.81 20.46 -27.92
C SER A 409 2.18 20.63 -27.29
N ARG A 410 2.39 21.71 -26.57
CA ARG A 410 3.61 21.95 -25.80
C ARG A 410 3.28 21.91 -24.31
N ILE A 411 3.84 20.92 -23.61
CA ILE A 411 3.63 20.72 -22.18
C ILE A 411 4.97 20.94 -21.46
N ARG A 412 5.02 21.91 -20.56
CA ARG A 412 6.15 22.14 -19.68
C ARG A 412 5.86 21.47 -18.33
N LEU A 413 6.68 20.52 -17.95
CA LEU A 413 6.66 19.91 -16.63
C LEU A 413 7.61 20.68 -15.72
N GLN A 414 7.10 21.12 -14.58
CA GLN A 414 7.87 21.84 -13.58
C GLN A 414 7.56 21.33 -12.18
N GLY A 415 8.60 21.21 -11.37
CA GLY A 415 8.44 20.74 -10.00
C GLY A 415 9.75 20.26 -9.39
N TRP A 416 9.64 19.32 -8.48
CA TRP A 416 10.79 18.78 -7.77
C TRP A 416 10.53 17.36 -7.25
N VAL A 417 11.62 16.64 -7.03
CA VAL A 417 11.67 15.40 -6.26
C VAL A 417 12.50 15.65 -5.02
N LYS A 418 12.02 15.24 -3.86
CA LYS A 418 12.79 15.21 -2.61
C LYS A 418 12.70 13.84 -1.96
N SER A 419 13.78 13.44 -1.27
CA SER A 419 13.86 12.14 -0.60
C SER A 419 14.81 12.18 0.59
N GLU A 420 14.53 11.39 1.63
CA GLU A 420 15.44 11.15 2.74
C GLU A 420 16.72 10.43 2.27
N HIS A 421 16.59 9.57 1.25
CA HIS A 421 17.68 8.76 0.71
C HIS A 421 18.12 9.24 -0.67
N PRO A 422 19.33 8.86 -1.14
CA PRO A 422 19.81 9.24 -2.46
C PRO A 422 18.84 8.82 -3.56
N LEU A 423 18.47 9.76 -4.42
CA LEU A 423 17.69 9.47 -5.62
C LEU A 423 18.58 8.74 -6.65
N SER A 424 18.07 7.67 -7.22
CA SER A 424 18.78 6.87 -8.24
C SER A 424 18.38 7.27 -9.66
N ARG A 425 17.10 7.62 -9.88
CA ARG A 425 16.57 7.88 -11.22
C ARG A 425 15.27 8.68 -11.16
N ILE A 426 15.09 9.58 -12.15
CA ILE A 426 13.83 10.29 -12.39
C ILE A 426 13.46 10.07 -13.86
N GLU A 427 12.24 9.70 -14.15
CA GLU A 427 11.78 9.39 -15.50
C GLU A 427 10.49 10.15 -15.83
N ILE A 428 10.46 10.76 -17.01
CA ILE A 428 9.25 11.26 -17.64
C ILE A 428 8.77 10.19 -18.60
N ILE A 429 7.54 9.76 -18.41
CA ILE A 429 6.92 8.64 -19.14
C ILE A 429 5.63 9.07 -19.82
N SER A 430 5.29 8.37 -20.91
CA SER A 430 4.07 8.60 -21.67
C SER A 430 3.51 7.30 -22.25
N SER A 431 2.48 7.38 -23.04
CA SER A 431 1.96 6.26 -23.86
C SER A 431 3.05 5.59 -24.71
N GLN A 432 4.10 6.32 -25.06
CA GLN A 432 5.22 5.80 -25.87
C GLN A 432 6.33 5.14 -25.03
N GLY A 433 6.21 5.16 -23.70
CA GLY A 433 7.21 4.65 -22.75
C GLY A 433 8.01 5.78 -22.10
N VAL A 434 9.27 5.52 -21.75
CA VAL A 434 10.16 6.49 -21.14
C VAL A 434 10.61 7.50 -22.19
N LEU A 435 10.21 8.76 -22.03
CA LEU A 435 10.59 9.86 -22.93
C LEU A 435 11.94 10.47 -22.53
N GLN A 436 12.17 10.60 -21.22
CA GLN A 436 13.37 11.23 -20.70
C GLN A 436 13.77 10.61 -19.37
N VAL A 437 15.07 10.37 -19.21
CA VAL A 437 15.68 9.99 -17.94
C VAL A 437 16.54 11.17 -17.46
N MET A 438 16.21 11.65 -16.26
CA MET A 438 16.97 12.72 -15.61
C MET A 438 17.88 12.12 -14.53
N LYS A 439 19.13 12.57 -14.51
CA LYS A 439 20.07 12.23 -13.43
C LYS A 439 19.76 13.10 -12.21
N PRO A 440 19.53 12.48 -11.05
CA PRO A 440 19.33 13.24 -9.81
C PRO A 440 20.58 14.06 -9.43
N GLN A 441 20.36 15.19 -8.75
CA GLN A 441 21.44 15.96 -8.14
C GLN A 441 21.95 15.20 -6.91
N PRO A 442 23.27 15.01 -6.77
CA PRO A 442 23.85 14.22 -5.67
C PRO A 442 23.91 14.99 -4.34
N GLN A 443 23.54 16.27 -4.33
CA GLN A 443 23.70 17.13 -3.15
C GLN A 443 22.51 17.00 -2.21
N GLN A 444 22.81 16.92 -0.92
CA GLN A 444 21.83 17.01 0.15
C GLN A 444 21.43 18.49 0.35
N ALA A 445 20.13 18.74 0.34
CA ALA A 445 19.59 20.06 0.65
C ALA A 445 19.66 20.34 2.17
N ASP A 446 19.33 21.59 2.60
CA ASP A 446 19.42 22.04 3.99
C ASP A 446 18.63 21.10 4.86
N ALA A 447 17.73 20.61 5.03
CA ALA A 447 17.11 19.65 5.98
C ALA A 447 17.65 18.21 5.89
N GLY A 448 18.74 17.97 5.14
CA GLY A 448 19.36 16.64 4.99
C GLY A 448 18.65 15.74 3.99
N ALA A 449 17.70 16.25 3.23
CA ALA A 449 17.06 15.54 2.14
C ALA A 449 17.83 15.74 0.83
N PHE A 450 17.77 14.76 -0.06
CA PHE A 450 18.20 14.89 -1.46
C PHE A 450 17.11 15.58 -2.26
N SER A 451 17.46 16.54 -3.11
CA SER A 451 16.50 17.29 -3.91
C SER A 451 16.96 17.41 -5.37
N THR A 452 16.03 17.31 -6.30
CA THR A 452 16.29 17.53 -7.73
C THR A 452 15.08 18.24 -8.34
N ASP A 453 15.35 19.36 -9.02
CA ASP A 453 14.33 20.10 -9.74
C ASP A 453 13.99 19.42 -11.07
N ILE A 454 12.74 19.53 -11.46
CA ILE A 454 12.21 19.07 -12.74
C ILE A 454 11.82 20.28 -13.56
N ASP A 455 12.42 20.43 -14.73
CA ASP A 455 12.00 21.40 -15.75
C ASP A 455 12.25 20.78 -17.13
N ALA A 456 11.18 20.34 -17.76
CA ALA A 456 11.23 19.69 -19.07
C ALA A 456 10.08 20.17 -19.95
N THR A 457 10.34 20.37 -21.22
CA THR A 457 9.33 20.73 -22.21
C THR A 457 9.20 19.60 -23.23
N LEU A 458 7.97 19.14 -23.41
CA LEU A 458 7.61 18.04 -24.29
C LEU A 458 6.65 18.55 -25.36
N GLU A 459 6.74 18.00 -26.57
CA GLU A 459 5.83 18.32 -27.68
C GLU A 459 5.16 17.04 -28.15
N PHE A 460 3.84 17.11 -28.34
CA PHE A 460 3.03 15.98 -28.78
C PHE A 460 2.20 16.38 -30.01
N SER A 461 2.15 15.49 -30.98
CA SER A 461 1.31 15.61 -32.19
C SER A 461 0.07 14.73 -32.15
N GLU A 462 -0.05 13.87 -31.14
CA GLU A 462 -1.12 12.89 -30.93
C GLU A 462 -1.53 12.83 -29.48
N SER A 463 -2.71 12.30 -29.21
CA SER A 463 -3.20 12.12 -27.84
C SER A 463 -2.29 11.19 -27.05
N THR A 464 -2.03 11.57 -25.81
CA THR A 464 -1.16 10.82 -24.90
C THR A 464 -1.52 11.08 -23.45
N TRP A 465 -0.93 10.35 -22.57
CA TRP A 465 -0.82 10.67 -21.15
C TRP A 465 0.66 10.84 -20.79
N ILE A 466 0.92 11.61 -19.74
CA ILE A 466 2.26 11.91 -19.25
C ILE A 466 2.25 11.70 -17.75
N ALA A 467 3.27 11.04 -17.22
CA ALA A 467 3.52 10.98 -15.78
C ALA A 467 5.02 11.11 -15.49
N VAL A 468 5.33 11.40 -14.25
CA VAL A 468 6.70 11.40 -13.74
C VAL A 468 6.80 10.31 -12.68
N ARG A 469 7.88 9.54 -12.69
CA ARG A 469 8.22 8.60 -11.63
C ARG A 469 9.68 8.78 -11.23
N CYS A 470 9.97 8.48 -9.97
CA CYS A 470 11.32 8.55 -9.45
C CYS A 470 11.60 7.40 -8.49
N TYR A 471 12.89 7.17 -8.26
CA TYR A 471 13.36 6.08 -7.41
C TYR A 471 14.43 6.58 -6.46
N GLU A 472 14.42 6.09 -5.24
CA GLU A 472 15.45 6.26 -4.24
C GLU A 472 16.12 4.94 -3.90
N GLN A 473 17.40 5.01 -3.46
CA GLN A 473 18.16 3.86 -3.03
C GLN A 473 18.13 3.76 -1.51
N LEU A 474 17.47 2.74 -0.99
CA LEU A 474 17.42 2.48 0.45
C LEU A 474 18.72 1.87 0.97
N PRO A 475 19.05 2.08 2.27
CA PRO A 475 20.28 1.54 2.88
C PRO A 475 20.40 0.01 2.83
N ASN A 476 19.28 -0.70 2.76
CA ASN A 476 19.24 -2.16 2.65
C ASN A 476 19.35 -2.69 1.21
N GLY A 477 19.65 -1.82 0.24
CA GLY A 477 19.80 -2.17 -1.18
C GLY A 477 18.48 -2.22 -1.97
N ARG A 478 17.34 -2.02 -1.33
CA ARG A 478 16.02 -1.94 -1.98
C ARG A 478 15.77 -0.56 -2.57
N GLU A 479 14.73 -0.43 -3.38
CA GLU A 479 14.31 0.83 -3.97
C GLU A 479 12.98 1.29 -3.38
N GLY A 480 12.88 2.58 -3.00
CA GLY A 480 11.63 3.30 -2.84
C GLY A 480 11.27 4.01 -4.14
N PHE A 481 10.01 4.33 -4.35
CA PHE A 481 9.58 5.05 -5.55
C PHE A 481 8.45 6.04 -5.27
N ALA A 482 8.27 6.99 -6.20
CA ALA A 482 7.06 7.78 -6.32
C ALA A 482 6.62 7.91 -7.78
N HIS A 483 5.30 8.09 -8.00
CA HIS A 483 4.68 8.15 -9.31
C HIS A 483 3.48 9.14 -9.28
N THR A 484 3.47 10.14 -10.18
CA THR A 484 2.33 11.06 -10.29
C THR A 484 1.12 10.40 -10.92
N SER A 485 -0.08 10.89 -10.65
CA SER A 485 -1.21 10.61 -11.54
C SER A 485 -0.90 11.08 -12.97
N PRO A 486 -1.47 10.44 -14.00
CA PRO A 486 -1.29 10.85 -15.37
C PRO A 486 -1.94 12.21 -15.64
N THR A 487 -1.22 13.06 -16.36
CA THR A 487 -1.77 14.23 -17.06
C THR A 487 -2.10 13.81 -18.49
N HIS A 488 -3.27 14.14 -18.98
CA HIS A 488 -3.74 13.73 -20.32
C HIS A 488 -3.62 14.88 -21.32
N VAL A 489 -3.26 14.54 -22.55
CA VAL A 489 -3.27 15.44 -23.71
C VAL A 489 -4.16 14.81 -24.76
N ASP A 490 -5.32 15.42 -25.02
CA ASP A 490 -6.28 14.96 -26.02
C ASP A 490 -6.17 15.85 -27.25
N VAL A 491 -5.64 15.31 -28.34
CA VAL A 491 -5.50 15.99 -29.64
C VAL A 491 -6.69 15.62 -30.51
N ALA A 492 -7.41 16.64 -31.00
CA ALA A 492 -8.56 16.41 -31.87
C ALA A 492 -8.18 15.62 -33.14
N ASP A 493 -9.01 14.62 -33.50
CA ASP A 493 -8.83 13.69 -34.63
C ASP A 493 -7.62 12.75 -34.51
N LYS A 494 -6.91 12.76 -33.38
CA LYS A 494 -5.77 11.86 -33.14
C LYS A 494 -5.89 11.16 -31.79
N PRO A 495 -6.83 10.20 -31.65
CA PRO A 495 -7.06 9.52 -30.38
C PRO A 495 -5.83 8.72 -29.96
N LEU A 496 -5.71 8.49 -28.66
CA LEU A 496 -4.74 7.58 -28.10
C LEU A 496 -4.97 6.16 -28.66
N ARG A 497 -3.90 5.50 -29.03
CA ARG A 497 -3.94 4.13 -29.57
C ARG A 497 -3.02 3.23 -28.77
N PRO A 498 -3.52 2.06 -28.33
CA PRO A 498 -2.69 1.09 -27.63
C PRO A 498 -1.75 0.38 -28.61
N ARG A 499 -0.66 -0.17 -28.09
CA ARG A 499 0.20 -1.08 -28.84
C ARG A 499 -0.47 -2.43 -28.99
N LYS A 500 -0.33 -3.06 -30.17
CA LYS A 500 -0.92 -4.39 -30.41
C LYS A 500 -0.60 -5.42 -29.35
N ALA A 501 0.66 -5.47 -28.89
CA ALA A 501 1.09 -6.42 -27.86
C ALA A 501 0.40 -6.19 -26.52
N GLU A 502 0.17 -4.93 -26.14
CA GLU A 502 -0.50 -4.57 -24.87
C GLU A 502 -1.96 -5.01 -24.89
N VAL A 503 -2.72 -4.61 -25.92
CA VAL A 503 -4.14 -4.97 -25.97
C VAL A 503 -4.34 -6.47 -26.20
N GLN A 504 -3.45 -7.12 -26.96
CA GLN A 504 -3.51 -8.57 -27.16
C GLN A 504 -3.32 -9.33 -25.83
N TYR A 505 -2.39 -8.89 -24.99
CA TYR A 505 -2.21 -9.43 -23.65
C TYR A 505 -3.50 -9.35 -22.80
N LEU A 506 -4.21 -8.20 -22.84
CA LEU A 506 -5.48 -8.04 -22.14
C LEU A 506 -6.57 -8.95 -22.72
N VAL A 507 -6.69 -9.03 -24.05
CA VAL A 507 -7.62 -9.95 -24.74
C VAL A 507 -7.35 -11.41 -24.35
N ASP A 508 -6.09 -11.82 -24.35
CA ASP A 508 -5.73 -13.21 -24.06
C ASP A 508 -5.98 -13.56 -22.59
N ARG A 509 -5.80 -12.63 -21.66
CA ARG A 509 -6.19 -12.82 -20.26
C ARG A 509 -7.69 -13.07 -20.14
N ILE A 510 -8.53 -12.23 -20.77
CA ILE A 510 -9.99 -12.41 -20.72
C ILE A 510 -10.42 -13.74 -21.36
N ARG A 511 -9.82 -14.14 -22.48
CA ARG A 511 -10.13 -15.44 -23.12
C ARG A 511 -9.82 -16.61 -22.19
N ARG A 512 -8.65 -16.62 -21.55
CA ARG A 512 -8.30 -17.65 -20.57
C ARG A 512 -9.29 -17.68 -19.39
N GLU A 513 -9.73 -16.51 -18.93
CA GLU A 513 -10.70 -16.44 -17.85
C GLU A 513 -12.10 -16.91 -18.27
N ILE A 514 -12.56 -16.63 -19.48
CA ILE A 514 -13.81 -17.20 -20.00
C ILE A 514 -13.73 -18.73 -20.00
N GLU A 515 -12.64 -19.29 -20.55
CA GLU A 515 -12.43 -20.74 -20.58
C GLU A 515 -12.40 -21.32 -19.14
N ARG A 516 -11.64 -20.72 -18.24
CA ARG A 516 -11.49 -21.15 -16.84
C ARG A 516 -12.81 -21.11 -16.05
N ASN A 517 -13.67 -20.14 -16.35
CA ASN A 517 -14.91 -19.89 -15.64
C ASN A 517 -16.15 -20.55 -16.25
N THR A 518 -16.06 -21.07 -17.49
CA THR A 518 -17.16 -21.80 -18.15
C THR A 518 -17.54 -23.04 -17.36
N GLY A 519 -18.81 -23.17 -17.01
CA GLY A 519 -19.34 -24.24 -16.15
C GLY A 519 -19.03 -24.08 -14.64
N VAL A 520 -18.36 -23.00 -14.23
CA VAL A 520 -18.06 -22.67 -12.84
C VAL A 520 -18.94 -21.51 -12.36
N LEU A 521 -18.95 -20.42 -13.13
CA LEU A 521 -19.76 -19.23 -12.83
C LEU A 521 -21.14 -19.31 -13.49
N THR A 522 -22.07 -18.48 -12.99
CA THR A 522 -23.40 -18.31 -13.61
C THR A 522 -23.28 -17.66 -14.99
N GLU A 523 -24.30 -17.84 -15.84
CA GLU A 523 -24.36 -17.21 -17.17
C GLU A 523 -24.29 -15.68 -17.08
N ALA A 524 -24.93 -15.07 -16.10
CA ALA A 524 -24.87 -13.63 -15.86
C ALA A 524 -23.44 -13.14 -15.54
N ALA A 525 -22.71 -13.90 -14.74
CA ALA A 525 -21.31 -13.59 -14.44
C ALA A 525 -20.39 -13.78 -15.65
N LEU A 526 -20.60 -14.86 -16.43
CA LEU A 526 -19.83 -15.08 -17.66
C LEU A 526 -20.11 -14.01 -18.74
N ALA A 527 -21.33 -13.48 -18.81
CA ALA A 527 -21.67 -12.40 -19.72
C ALA A 527 -20.79 -11.16 -19.51
N GLU A 528 -20.39 -10.85 -18.28
CA GLU A 528 -19.49 -9.74 -17.97
C GLU A 528 -18.08 -9.95 -18.55
N PHE A 529 -17.56 -11.17 -18.55
CA PHE A 529 -16.28 -11.49 -19.22
C PHE A 529 -16.38 -11.37 -20.73
N HIS A 530 -17.52 -11.80 -21.33
CA HIS A 530 -17.74 -11.62 -22.78
C HIS A 530 -17.89 -10.14 -23.16
N GLU A 531 -18.50 -9.33 -22.33
CA GLU A 531 -18.56 -7.88 -22.51
C GLU A 531 -17.15 -7.27 -22.46
N ALA A 532 -16.35 -7.61 -21.45
CA ALA A 532 -14.96 -7.14 -21.35
C ALA A 532 -14.14 -7.55 -22.59
N LEU A 533 -14.32 -8.79 -23.07
CA LEU A 533 -13.68 -9.25 -24.31
C LEU A 533 -14.08 -8.40 -25.50
N SER A 534 -15.36 -8.06 -25.64
CA SER A 534 -15.88 -7.20 -26.71
C SER A 534 -15.24 -5.80 -26.67
N VAL A 535 -15.14 -5.20 -25.47
CA VAL A 535 -14.48 -3.89 -25.29
C VAL A 535 -13.03 -3.95 -25.73
N TYR A 536 -12.22 -4.89 -25.23
CA TYR A 536 -10.81 -5.00 -25.60
C TYR A 536 -10.61 -5.36 -27.08
N THR A 537 -11.50 -6.18 -27.66
CA THR A 537 -11.44 -6.51 -29.10
C THR A 537 -11.72 -5.27 -29.96
N THR A 538 -12.66 -4.43 -29.54
CA THR A 538 -12.95 -3.14 -30.22
C THR A 538 -11.74 -2.21 -30.15
N ILE A 539 -11.09 -2.11 -28.98
CA ILE A 539 -9.86 -1.34 -28.79
C ILE A 539 -8.73 -1.91 -29.67
N ALA A 540 -8.59 -3.24 -29.74
CA ALA A 540 -7.58 -3.91 -30.53
C ALA A 540 -7.69 -3.60 -32.05
N ALA A 541 -8.90 -3.33 -32.54
CA ALA A 541 -9.11 -2.96 -33.93
C ALA A 541 -8.45 -1.60 -34.31
N THR A 542 -8.14 -0.75 -33.32
CA THR A 542 -7.49 0.55 -33.50
C THR A 542 -6.01 0.54 -33.06
N ALA A 543 -5.48 -0.61 -32.60
CA ALA A 543 -4.12 -0.74 -32.08
C ALA A 543 -3.06 -0.68 -33.18
N GLU A 544 -1.90 -0.10 -32.87
CA GLU A 544 -0.73 0.08 -33.75
C GLU A 544 0.45 -0.82 -33.39
#